data_c4952f669c1113b9aeb2a5f5ed0db3f4
#
_entry.id   c4952f669c1113b9aeb2a5f5ed0db3f4
#
_cell.length_a   1.000
_cell.length_b   1.000
_cell.length_c   1.000
_cell.angle_alpha   90.00
_cell.angle_beta   90.00
_cell.angle_gamma   90.00
#
_symmetry.space_group_name_H-M   'P 1'
#
loop_
_entity.id
_entity.type
_entity.pdbx_description
1 polymer ?
#
loop_
_entity_poly.entity_id
_entity_poly.type
_entity_poly.pdbx_seq_one_letter_code
_entity_poly.pdbx_strand_id
1 'polypeptide(L)'
;MKNKSILIGSIIATIVIVFGLIFIFNGKRVESDIKTVTDIKRMFNKIYKGVNLPEIETEEIETTADNVEAYTGLKSNSNIEKMVVSEPFINAQAYSAVALIVKGGSDIEKIKQEILENINMNKWICVSAEQLYITNNGNIIFLVMSDEDQAKPVYDNFKKYVNNKIGKELHKENKEEDIELPPELPAS
;
A
#
# COMPACT_ATOMS: atom_id res chain seq x y z
N MET A 1 55.36 10.76 -15.43
CA MET A 1 54.22 10.10 -16.10
C MET A 1 53.61 8.90 -15.33
N LYS A 2 54.23 8.40 -14.26
CA LYS A 2 53.72 7.22 -13.49
C LYS A 2 52.48 7.50 -12.60
N ASN A 3 52.30 8.72 -12.12
CA ASN A 3 51.23 9.02 -11.15
C ASN A 3 49.83 9.19 -11.77
N LYS A 4 49.70 9.52 -13.06
CA LYS A 4 48.40 9.65 -13.74
C LYS A 4 47.72 8.30 -13.99
N SER A 5 48.47 7.26 -14.28
CA SER A 5 47.93 5.91 -14.54
C SER A 5 47.36 5.26 -13.28
N ILE A 6 47.95 5.53 -12.10
CA ILE A 6 47.48 5.01 -10.82
C ILE A 6 46.18 5.70 -10.41
N LEU A 7 46.03 7.02 -10.67
CA LEU A 7 44.82 7.78 -10.34
C LEU A 7 43.63 7.30 -11.20
N ILE A 8 43.82 7.09 -12.48
CA ILE A 8 42.77 6.62 -13.41
C ILE A 8 42.35 5.18 -13.07
N GLY A 9 43.27 4.29 -12.74
CA GLY A 9 42.94 2.95 -12.29
C GLY A 9 42.14 2.90 -11.00
N SER A 10 42.44 3.79 -10.04
CA SER A 10 41.69 3.89 -8.76
C SER A 10 40.28 4.38 -8.98
N ILE A 11 40.05 5.39 -9.85
CA ILE A 11 38.72 5.93 -10.16
C ILE A 11 37.86 4.88 -10.87
N ILE A 12 38.41 4.14 -11.83
CA ILE A 12 37.69 3.07 -12.54
C ILE A 12 37.30 1.95 -11.58
N ALA A 13 38.18 1.52 -10.68
CA ALA A 13 37.87 0.51 -9.67
C ALA A 13 36.76 0.96 -8.72
N THR A 14 36.77 2.22 -8.31
CA THR A 14 35.73 2.78 -7.42
C THR A 14 34.37 2.85 -8.12
N ILE A 15 34.34 3.24 -9.40
CA ILE A 15 33.10 3.29 -10.19
C ILE A 15 32.52 1.88 -10.38
N VAL A 16 33.34 0.88 -10.66
CA VAL A 16 32.89 -0.51 -10.83
C VAL A 16 32.34 -1.08 -9.53
N ILE A 17 32.95 -0.75 -8.37
CA ILE A 17 32.45 -1.17 -7.06
C ILE A 17 31.11 -0.49 -6.74
N VAL A 18 30.97 0.80 -7.01
CA VAL A 18 29.72 1.54 -6.79
C VAL A 18 28.60 1.03 -7.71
N PHE A 19 28.89 0.80 -9.00
CA PHE A 19 27.92 0.19 -9.91
C PHE A 19 27.59 -1.25 -9.53
N GLY A 20 28.57 -2.05 -9.10
CA GLY A 20 28.36 -3.40 -8.60
C GLY A 20 27.47 -3.44 -7.35
N LEU A 21 27.65 -2.52 -6.41
CA LEU A 21 26.80 -2.40 -5.22
C LEU A 21 25.39 -1.93 -5.57
N ILE A 22 25.22 -1.01 -6.52
CA ILE A 22 23.88 -0.59 -7.00
C ILE A 22 23.17 -1.76 -7.68
N PHE A 23 23.86 -2.61 -8.44
CA PHE A 23 23.27 -3.80 -9.04
C PHE A 23 22.91 -4.90 -8.03
N ILE A 24 23.67 -5.02 -6.94
CA ILE A 24 23.39 -5.99 -5.86
C ILE A 24 22.19 -5.54 -5.00
N PHE A 25 22.00 -4.23 -4.82
CA PHE A 25 20.84 -3.68 -4.11
C PHE A 25 19.53 -3.68 -4.94
N ASN A 26 19.62 -3.75 -6.28
CA ASN A 26 18.45 -3.73 -7.17
C ASN A 26 17.90 -5.12 -7.55
N GLY A 27 18.34 -6.22 -6.95
CA GLY A 27 18.17 -7.51 -7.60
C GLY A 27 17.65 -8.72 -6.85
N LYS A 28 16.99 -8.59 -5.68
CA LYS A 28 16.15 -9.71 -5.22
C LYS A 28 14.69 -9.25 -5.19
N ARG A 29 13.96 -9.51 -6.31
CA ARG A 29 12.49 -9.52 -6.23
C ARG A 29 12.12 -10.46 -5.09
N VAL A 30 11.50 -9.90 -4.06
CA VAL A 30 10.88 -10.72 -3.02
C VAL A 30 9.77 -11.51 -3.70
N GLU A 31 9.93 -12.82 -3.80
CA GLU A 31 8.86 -13.67 -4.31
C GLU A 31 7.82 -13.85 -3.20
N SER A 32 6.55 -13.60 -3.51
CA SER A 32 5.44 -13.79 -2.58
C SER A 32 5.05 -15.26 -2.50
N ASP A 33 4.80 -15.73 -1.29
CA ASP A 33 4.14 -17.02 -1.06
C ASP A 33 2.61 -16.94 -1.27
N ILE A 34 2.06 -15.72 -1.39
CA ILE A 34 0.66 -15.43 -1.67
C ILE A 34 0.50 -15.38 -3.20
N LYS A 35 -0.25 -16.32 -3.79
CA LYS A 35 -0.37 -16.43 -5.25
C LYS A 35 -1.81 -16.43 -5.75
N THR A 36 -2.76 -16.72 -4.87
CA THR A 36 -4.16 -16.89 -5.23
C THR A 36 -5.08 -16.05 -4.34
N VAL A 37 -6.31 -15.83 -4.81
CA VAL A 37 -7.38 -15.23 -4.01
C VAL A 37 -7.60 -15.97 -2.70
N THR A 38 -7.53 -17.31 -2.72
CA THR A 38 -7.64 -18.13 -1.51
C THR A 38 -6.53 -17.85 -0.51
N ASP A 39 -5.29 -17.64 -0.98
CA ASP A 39 -4.18 -17.28 -0.11
C ASP A 39 -4.38 -15.91 0.51
N ILE A 40 -4.90 -14.94 -0.28
CA ILE A 40 -5.23 -13.60 0.21
C ILE A 40 -6.34 -13.68 1.28
N LYS A 41 -7.43 -14.41 1.05
CA LYS A 41 -8.49 -14.58 2.05
C LYS A 41 -7.96 -15.24 3.33
N ARG A 42 -7.07 -16.24 3.20
CA ARG A 42 -6.39 -16.84 4.35
C ARG A 42 -5.47 -15.85 5.08
N MET A 43 -4.77 -15.01 4.35
CA MET A 43 -3.96 -13.92 4.91
C MET A 43 -4.83 -12.97 5.74
N PHE A 44 -5.94 -12.46 5.19
CA PHE A 44 -6.86 -11.58 5.92
C PHE A 44 -7.34 -12.21 7.23
N ASN A 45 -7.79 -13.47 7.19
CA ASN A 45 -8.19 -14.21 8.39
C ASN A 45 -7.07 -14.34 9.46
N LYS A 46 -5.82 -14.25 9.07
CA LYS A 46 -4.68 -14.34 10.00
C LYS A 46 -4.29 -12.98 10.56
N ILE A 47 -4.25 -11.94 9.71
CA ILE A 47 -3.81 -10.60 10.12
C ILE A 47 -4.83 -9.88 10.99
N TYR A 48 -6.10 -10.28 10.97
CA TYR A 48 -7.17 -9.73 11.81
C TYR A 48 -7.19 -10.27 13.25
N LYS A 49 -6.45 -11.36 13.51
CA LYS A 49 -6.43 -11.95 14.85
C LYS A 49 -5.86 -10.99 15.89
N GLY A 50 -6.67 -10.76 16.93
CA GLY A 50 -6.29 -9.90 18.05
C GLY A 50 -6.44 -8.39 17.76
N VAL A 51 -7.03 -8.01 16.64
CA VAL A 51 -7.41 -6.63 16.34
C VAL A 51 -8.92 -6.47 16.58
N ASN A 52 -9.30 -5.38 17.22
CA ASN A 52 -10.72 -5.05 17.44
C ASN A 52 -11.26 -4.41 16.17
N LEU A 53 -11.84 -5.22 15.30
CA LEU A 53 -12.44 -4.79 14.03
C LEU A 53 -13.95 -4.94 14.08
N PRO A 54 -14.69 -4.16 13.25
CA PRO A 54 -16.11 -4.41 13.01
C PRO A 54 -16.33 -5.78 12.37
N GLU A 55 -17.59 -6.16 12.19
CA GLU A 55 -17.91 -7.34 11.36
C GLU A 55 -17.49 -7.07 9.92
N ILE A 56 -16.51 -7.82 9.43
CA ILE A 56 -15.83 -7.64 8.16
C ILE A 56 -16.23 -8.74 7.18
N GLU A 57 -16.59 -8.35 5.97
CA GLU A 57 -16.70 -9.24 4.81
C GLU A 57 -15.44 -9.13 3.94
N THR A 58 -14.94 -10.27 3.45
CA THR A 58 -13.75 -10.34 2.60
C THR A 58 -14.08 -11.06 1.29
N GLU A 59 -14.09 -10.30 0.20
CA GLU A 59 -14.52 -10.80 -1.10
C GLU A 59 -13.53 -10.51 -2.23
N GLU A 60 -13.54 -11.38 -3.25
CA GLU A 60 -12.93 -11.07 -4.55
C GLU A 60 -13.87 -10.15 -5.31
N ILE A 61 -13.36 -9.01 -5.71
CA ILE A 61 -14.09 -8.02 -6.51
C ILE A 61 -13.58 -8.07 -7.95
N GLU A 62 -14.50 -8.04 -8.91
CA GLU A 62 -14.15 -7.98 -10.32
C GLU A 62 -13.29 -6.76 -10.63
N THR A 63 -12.18 -6.95 -11.35
CA THR A 63 -11.20 -5.90 -11.65
C THR A 63 -11.63 -5.04 -12.85
N THR A 64 -12.88 -4.53 -12.84
CA THR A 64 -13.30 -3.49 -13.78
C THR A 64 -12.57 -2.17 -13.49
N ALA A 65 -12.53 -1.25 -14.43
CA ALA A 65 -11.90 0.06 -14.21
C ALA A 65 -12.56 0.80 -13.04
N ASP A 66 -13.90 0.79 -13.00
CA ASP A 66 -14.69 1.46 -11.97
C ASP A 66 -14.45 0.88 -10.58
N ASN A 67 -14.42 -0.45 -10.43
CA ASN A 67 -14.14 -1.09 -9.16
C ASN A 67 -12.71 -0.82 -8.68
N VAL A 68 -11.73 -0.92 -9.58
CA VAL A 68 -10.33 -0.66 -9.24
C VAL A 68 -10.15 0.79 -8.80
N GLU A 69 -10.77 1.76 -9.49
CA GLU A 69 -10.76 3.16 -9.10
C GLU A 69 -11.45 3.38 -7.75
N ALA A 70 -12.63 2.81 -7.54
CA ALA A 70 -13.41 2.99 -6.31
C ALA A 70 -12.68 2.51 -5.04
N TYR A 71 -11.95 1.39 -5.13
CA TYR A 71 -11.27 0.80 -3.97
C TYR A 71 -9.82 1.24 -3.81
N THR A 72 -9.19 1.78 -4.85
CA THR A 72 -7.75 2.06 -4.83
C THR A 72 -7.37 3.46 -5.33
N GLY A 73 -8.25 4.16 -6.02
CA GLY A 73 -7.95 5.43 -6.68
C GLY A 73 -7.16 5.29 -8.00
N LEU A 74 -6.81 4.07 -8.41
CA LEU A 74 -6.10 3.84 -9.68
C LEU A 74 -7.00 4.16 -10.86
N LYS A 75 -6.51 4.95 -11.81
CA LYS A 75 -7.24 5.32 -13.03
C LYS A 75 -7.27 4.22 -14.09
N SER A 76 -6.48 3.17 -13.93
CA SER A 76 -6.39 2.05 -14.86
C SER A 76 -6.29 0.72 -14.13
N ASN A 77 -7.08 -0.25 -14.60
CA ASN A 77 -7.03 -1.64 -14.13
C ASN A 77 -6.04 -2.50 -14.94
N SER A 78 -5.33 -1.96 -15.92
CA SER A 78 -4.52 -2.72 -16.90
C SER A 78 -3.44 -3.60 -16.25
N ASN A 79 -2.90 -3.17 -15.11
CA ASN A 79 -1.85 -3.86 -14.36
C ASN A 79 -2.39 -4.76 -13.24
N ILE A 80 -3.69 -4.76 -12.99
CA ILE A 80 -4.31 -5.54 -11.91
C ILE A 80 -4.85 -6.85 -12.48
N GLU A 81 -4.45 -7.94 -11.85
CA GLU A 81 -4.91 -9.28 -12.20
C GLU A 81 -6.10 -9.70 -11.34
N LYS A 82 -5.99 -9.48 -10.01
CA LYS A 82 -7.03 -9.82 -9.03
C LYS A 82 -7.08 -8.75 -7.95
N MET A 83 -8.26 -8.55 -7.38
CA MET A 83 -8.51 -7.66 -6.26
C MET A 83 -9.36 -8.37 -5.22
N VAL A 84 -8.92 -8.34 -3.97
CA VAL A 84 -9.69 -8.79 -2.81
C VAL A 84 -9.86 -7.60 -1.88
N VAL A 85 -11.10 -7.32 -1.54
CA VAL A 85 -11.51 -6.23 -0.67
C VAL A 85 -12.04 -6.81 0.64
N SER A 86 -11.75 -6.13 1.73
CA SER A 86 -12.16 -6.50 3.08
C SER A 86 -12.68 -5.26 3.79
N GLU A 87 -14.00 -5.17 3.95
CA GLU A 87 -14.72 -3.99 4.47
C GLU A 87 -15.84 -4.40 5.42
N PRO A 88 -16.29 -3.48 6.30
CA PRO A 88 -17.48 -3.69 7.11
C PRO A 88 -18.72 -3.88 6.24
N PHE A 89 -19.61 -4.75 6.66
CA PHE A 89 -20.90 -4.94 6.02
C PHE A 89 -21.78 -3.68 6.07
N ILE A 90 -21.55 -2.81 7.06
CA ILE A 90 -22.28 -1.54 7.25
C ILE A 90 -21.31 -0.38 7.08
N ASN A 91 -21.60 0.55 6.17
CA ASN A 91 -20.78 1.72 5.84
C ASN A 91 -20.73 2.82 6.93
N ALA A 92 -20.94 2.45 8.19
CA ALA A 92 -20.89 3.39 9.32
C ALA A 92 -19.53 3.44 10.02
N GLN A 93 -18.53 2.71 9.51
CA GLN A 93 -17.17 2.65 10.05
C GLN A 93 -16.17 2.79 8.93
N ALA A 94 -15.19 3.67 9.13
CA ALA A 94 -14.15 3.95 8.15
C ALA A 94 -13.06 2.86 8.19
N TYR A 95 -13.35 1.72 7.60
CA TYR A 95 -12.37 0.64 7.45
C TYR A 95 -12.37 0.08 6.03
N SER A 96 -11.22 -0.04 5.42
CA SER A 96 -11.03 -0.76 4.15
C SER A 96 -9.62 -1.33 4.07
N ALA A 97 -9.53 -2.61 3.76
CA ALA A 97 -8.26 -3.24 3.43
C ALA A 97 -8.37 -3.93 2.07
N VAL A 98 -7.38 -3.70 1.22
CA VAL A 98 -7.37 -4.22 -0.16
C VAL A 98 -6.05 -4.95 -0.41
N ALA A 99 -6.15 -6.10 -1.06
CA ALA A 99 -4.99 -6.82 -1.60
C ALA A 99 -5.14 -6.99 -3.11
N LEU A 100 -4.12 -6.54 -3.85
CA LEU A 100 -4.07 -6.63 -5.31
C LEU A 100 -3.01 -7.65 -5.73
N ILE A 101 -3.38 -8.56 -6.63
CA ILE A 101 -2.39 -9.31 -7.42
C ILE A 101 -2.08 -8.47 -8.65
N VAL A 102 -0.82 -8.07 -8.78
CA VAL A 102 -0.34 -7.23 -9.89
C VAL A 102 0.30 -8.11 -10.96
N LYS A 103 0.01 -7.84 -12.23
CA LYS A 103 0.57 -8.57 -13.37
C LYS A 103 2.09 -8.50 -13.40
N GLY A 104 2.72 -9.58 -13.82
CA GLY A 104 4.18 -9.63 -13.94
C GLY A 104 4.74 -8.55 -14.87
N GLY A 105 5.85 -7.92 -14.45
CA GLY A 105 6.49 -6.86 -15.21
C GLY A 105 5.97 -5.44 -14.94
N SER A 106 4.89 -5.29 -14.16
CA SER A 106 4.38 -3.97 -13.76
C SER A 106 5.31 -3.27 -12.77
N ASP A 107 5.30 -1.94 -12.80
CA ASP A 107 6.01 -1.08 -11.85
C ASP A 107 5.19 -0.94 -10.56
N ILE A 108 5.50 -1.78 -9.59
CA ILE A 108 4.80 -1.85 -8.29
C ILE A 108 4.93 -0.54 -7.51
N GLU A 109 6.11 0.08 -7.54
CA GLU A 109 6.33 1.33 -6.81
C GLU A 109 5.49 2.48 -7.39
N LYS A 110 5.39 2.55 -8.71
CA LYS A 110 4.54 3.53 -9.39
C LYS A 110 3.06 3.30 -9.06
N ILE A 111 2.60 2.04 -9.06
CA ILE A 111 1.21 1.71 -8.70
C ILE A 111 0.91 2.12 -7.26
N LYS A 112 1.78 1.80 -6.30
CA LYS A 112 1.61 2.20 -4.90
C LYS A 112 1.58 3.72 -4.72
N GLN A 113 2.42 4.45 -5.46
CA GLN A 113 2.45 5.91 -5.41
C GLN A 113 1.16 6.50 -5.97
N GLU A 114 0.63 5.98 -7.08
CA GLU A 114 -0.64 6.40 -7.65
C GLU A 114 -1.81 6.13 -6.69
N ILE A 115 -1.82 4.98 -5.99
CA ILE A 115 -2.79 4.69 -4.93
C ILE A 115 -2.69 5.74 -3.82
N LEU A 116 -1.49 6.02 -3.30
CA LEU A 116 -1.27 6.99 -2.22
C LEU A 116 -1.84 8.37 -2.54
N GLU A 117 -1.67 8.79 -3.80
CA GLU A 117 -2.09 10.11 -4.28
C GLU A 117 -3.61 10.22 -4.47
N ASN A 118 -4.25 9.16 -4.98
CA ASN A 118 -5.61 9.25 -5.50
C ASN A 118 -6.68 8.52 -4.67
N ILE A 119 -6.30 7.66 -3.71
CA ILE A 119 -7.30 6.92 -2.92
C ILE A 119 -8.15 7.88 -2.10
N ASN A 120 -9.47 7.63 -2.12
CA ASN A 120 -10.43 8.41 -1.35
C ASN A 120 -10.54 7.88 0.08
N MET A 121 -9.92 8.57 1.04
CA MET A 121 -9.99 8.25 2.47
C MET A 121 -11.31 8.72 3.13
N ASN A 122 -12.17 9.43 2.39
CA ASN A 122 -13.44 9.98 2.83
C ASN A 122 -14.63 9.32 2.12
N LYS A 123 -14.50 8.06 1.69
CA LYS A 123 -15.52 7.39 0.85
C LYS A 123 -16.78 6.97 1.63
N TRP A 124 -16.77 7.02 2.94
CA TRP A 124 -17.89 6.63 3.79
C TRP A 124 -18.81 7.81 4.14
N ILE A 125 -19.99 7.52 4.65
CA ILE A 125 -20.96 8.54 5.06
C ILE A 125 -20.63 8.99 6.49
N CYS A 126 -20.36 10.27 6.68
CA CYS A 126 -20.10 10.93 7.97
C CYS A 126 -18.87 10.44 8.74
N VAL A 127 -18.04 9.60 8.15
CA VAL A 127 -16.77 9.15 8.75
C VAL A 127 -15.67 9.10 7.70
N SER A 128 -14.43 9.23 8.13
CA SER A 128 -13.24 9.23 7.28
C SER A 128 -12.17 8.36 7.90
N ALA A 129 -11.35 7.71 7.09
CA ALA A 129 -10.17 7.03 7.60
C ALA A 129 -9.08 8.05 7.96
N GLU A 130 -8.48 7.90 9.14
CA GLU A 130 -7.37 8.75 9.61
C GLU A 130 -6.05 8.37 8.97
N GLN A 131 -5.81 7.08 8.79
CA GLN A 131 -4.53 6.51 8.39
C GLN A 131 -4.67 5.62 7.16
N LEU A 132 -3.69 5.70 6.27
CA LEU A 132 -3.51 4.80 5.14
C LEU A 132 -2.09 4.24 5.16
N TYR A 133 -1.96 2.92 5.19
CA TYR A 133 -0.69 2.21 5.05
C TYR A 133 -0.69 1.38 3.77
N ILE A 134 0.40 1.46 2.99
CA ILE A 134 0.55 0.72 1.73
C ILE A 134 1.94 0.08 1.70
N THR A 135 2.00 -1.18 1.32
CA THR A 135 3.26 -1.87 0.99
C THR A 135 3.01 -3.00 -0.01
N ASN A 136 4.02 -3.80 -0.31
CA ASN A 136 3.86 -4.99 -1.12
C ASN A 136 4.73 -6.16 -0.60
N ASN A 137 4.29 -7.37 -0.89
CA ASN A 137 5.10 -8.58 -0.82
C ASN A 137 5.16 -9.19 -2.21
N GLY A 138 6.30 -9.09 -2.88
CA GLY A 138 6.43 -9.47 -4.28
C GLY A 138 5.47 -8.67 -5.17
N ASN A 139 4.61 -9.37 -5.91
CA ASN A 139 3.56 -8.78 -6.76
C ASN A 139 2.22 -8.59 -6.05
N ILE A 140 2.16 -8.78 -4.74
CA ILE A 140 0.96 -8.51 -3.94
C ILE A 140 1.09 -7.12 -3.32
N ILE A 141 0.29 -6.17 -3.75
CA ILE A 141 0.14 -4.88 -3.05
C ILE A 141 -0.91 -5.06 -1.97
N PHE A 142 -0.60 -4.64 -0.77
CA PHE A 142 -1.49 -4.59 0.38
C PHE A 142 -1.63 -3.15 0.86
N LEU A 143 -2.87 -2.73 1.08
CA LEU A 143 -3.19 -1.45 1.69
C LEU A 143 -4.29 -1.63 2.73
N VAL A 144 -4.25 -0.77 3.75
CA VAL A 144 -5.30 -0.67 4.77
C VAL A 144 -5.47 0.77 5.16
N MET A 145 -6.72 1.22 5.25
CA MET A 145 -7.08 2.55 5.74
C MET A 145 -8.21 2.45 6.76
N SER A 146 -8.04 3.13 7.88
CA SER A 146 -8.97 3.20 9.02
C SER A 146 -8.44 4.20 10.04
N ASP A 147 -9.03 4.21 11.24
CA ASP A 147 -8.46 4.84 12.40
C ASP A 147 -7.15 4.14 12.80
N GLU A 148 -6.25 4.84 13.50
CA GLU A 148 -4.91 4.36 13.84
C GLU A 148 -4.94 3.04 14.63
N ASP A 149 -5.88 2.90 15.58
CA ASP A 149 -6.00 1.73 16.44
C ASP A 149 -6.44 0.45 15.71
N GLN A 150 -6.95 0.57 14.50
CA GLN A 150 -7.33 -0.54 13.62
C GLN A 150 -6.32 -0.72 12.47
N ALA A 151 -6.00 0.35 11.75
CA ALA A 151 -5.14 0.29 10.57
C ALA A 151 -3.72 -0.19 10.89
N LYS A 152 -3.10 0.39 11.93
CA LYS A 152 -1.73 0.09 12.30
C LYS A 152 -1.51 -1.36 12.76
N PRO A 153 -2.32 -1.93 13.67
CA PRO A 153 -2.19 -3.33 14.06
C PRO A 153 -2.39 -4.31 12.89
N VAL A 154 -3.37 -4.06 12.00
CA VAL A 154 -3.58 -4.89 10.81
C VAL A 154 -2.38 -4.85 9.89
N TYR A 155 -1.84 -3.65 9.63
CA TYR A 155 -0.65 -3.46 8.83
C TYR A 155 0.58 -4.17 9.40
N ASP A 156 0.82 -4.04 10.70
CA ASP A 156 1.93 -4.72 11.38
C ASP A 156 1.76 -6.25 11.38
N ASN A 157 0.53 -6.74 11.49
CA ASN A 157 0.25 -8.17 11.38
C ASN A 157 0.49 -8.68 9.95
N PHE A 158 0.20 -7.87 8.91
CA PHE A 158 0.56 -8.21 7.53
C PHE A 158 2.08 -8.34 7.39
N LYS A 159 2.86 -7.39 7.91
CA LYS A 159 4.33 -7.48 7.87
C LYS A 159 4.84 -8.75 8.55
N LYS A 160 4.30 -9.08 9.71
CA LYS A 160 4.65 -10.33 10.41
C LYS A 160 4.26 -11.57 9.60
N TYR A 161 3.06 -11.57 8.98
CA TYR A 161 2.57 -12.69 8.17
C TYR A 161 3.51 -13.01 7.00
N VAL A 162 4.07 -12.00 6.36
CA VAL A 162 5.03 -12.16 5.26
C VAL A 162 6.50 -12.18 5.72
N ASN A 163 6.76 -12.40 7.02
CA ASN A 163 8.11 -12.44 7.62
C ASN A 163 8.95 -11.18 7.34
N ASN A 164 8.31 -10.02 7.32
CA ASN A 164 8.90 -8.72 6.96
C ASN A 164 9.54 -8.67 5.55
N LYS A 165 9.17 -9.60 4.67
CA LYS A 165 9.58 -9.57 3.26
C LYS A 165 8.67 -8.60 2.50
N ILE A 166 8.85 -7.31 2.73
CA ILE A 166 8.04 -6.24 2.13
C ILE A 166 8.88 -5.32 1.25
N GLY A 167 8.20 -4.64 0.30
CA GLY A 167 8.78 -3.53 -0.46
C GLY A 167 8.74 -2.22 0.32
N LYS A 168 8.90 -1.10 -0.39
CA LYS A 168 8.81 0.24 0.20
C LYS A 168 7.46 0.43 0.88
N GLU A 169 7.50 0.93 2.11
CA GLU A 169 6.31 1.33 2.86
C GLU A 169 5.91 2.77 2.49
N LEU A 170 4.62 3.00 2.27
CA LEU A 170 4.03 4.32 2.07
C LEU A 170 2.96 4.53 3.13
N HIS A 171 2.84 5.77 3.59
CA HIS A 171 1.89 6.16 4.64
C HIS A 171 1.30 7.53 4.32
N LYS A 172 0.02 7.71 4.62
CA LYS A 172 -0.69 8.99 4.51
C LYS A 172 -1.63 9.16 5.70
N GLU A 173 -1.57 10.34 6.30
CA GLU A 173 -2.57 10.79 7.28
C GLU A 173 -3.60 11.65 6.57
N ASN A 174 -4.86 11.40 6.88
CA ASN A 174 -5.96 12.25 6.47
C ASN A 174 -6.10 13.35 7.54
N LYS A 175 -5.56 14.52 7.25
CA LYS A 175 -5.74 15.69 8.11
C LYS A 175 -7.13 16.22 7.85
N GLU A 176 -7.99 16.23 8.87
CA GLU A 176 -9.21 17.03 8.83
C GLU A 176 -8.77 18.48 8.57
N GLU A 177 -9.28 19.09 7.50
CA GLU A 177 -9.19 20.53 7.35
C GLU A 177 -10.04 21.12 8.45
N ASP A 178 -9.44 21.87 9.38
CA ASP A 178 -10.15 22.68 10.36
C ASP A 178 -11.15 23.56 9.59
N ILE A 179 -12.44 23.17 9.62
CA ILE A 179 -13.50 24.01 9.06
C ILE A 179 -13.60 25.20 10.02
N GLU A 180 -12.94 26.31 9.68
CA GLU A 180 -13.21 27.59 10.34
C GLU A 180 -14.70 27.91 10.15
N LEU A 181 -15.45 27.77 11.22
CA LEU A 181 -16.85 28.19 11.23
C LEU A 181 -16.90 29.68 10.85
N PRO A 182 -17.79 30.09 9.94
CA PRO A 182 -17.95 31.51 9.62
C PRO A 182 -18.21 32.30 10.91
N PRO A 183 -17.64 33.50 11.06
CA PRO A 183 -17.87 34.32 12.26
C PRO A 183 -19.37 34.51 12.47
N GLU A 184 -19.81 34.28 13.71
CA GLU A 184 -21.23 34.49 14.10
C GLU A 184 -21.66 35.89 13.68
N LEU A 185 -22.76 35.96 12.94
CA LEU A 185 -23.37 37.24 12.59
C LEU A 185 -23.76 37.97 13.89
N PRO A 186 -23.43 39.26 14.00
CA PRO A 186 -23.80 40.04 15.20
C PRO A 186 -25.32 39.98 15.39
N ALA A 187 -25.74 39.62 16.61
CA ALA A 187 -27.13 39.65 16.99
C ALA A 187 -27.72 41.05 16.80
N SER A 188 -28.77 41.17 15.99
CA SER A 188 -29.53 42.38 15.72
C SER A 188 -30.52 42.70 16.86
#